data_ade3bbadc5cafaf35ff907952eb95714
#
_entry.id   ade3bbadc5cafaf35ff907952eb95714
#
_cell.length_a   1.000
_cell.length_b   1.000
_cell.length_c   1.000
_cell.angle_alpha   90.00
_cell.angle_beta   90.00
_cell.angle_gamma   90.00
#
_symmetry.space_group_name_H-M   'P 1'
#
loop_
_entity.id
_entity.type
_entity.pdbx_description
1 polymer ?
#
loop_
_entity_poly.entity_id
_entity_poly.type
_entity_poly.pdbx_seq_one_letter_code
_entity_poly.pdbx_strand_id
1 'polypeptide(L)'
;MSRIAAAVLVAVGLVVGGWFIGNGFAHRHALRYVTVKGLAERNVKADIALWQIHFAETGDQLADVQARIEHDDAAVTAFLQKHKLGPDAIAFRDVQVTDRAARNFGNEQYKTRFVVTGTIMVRTQDVDAVAAAAQDTGALIAQGVVLGNPDGGFNEGPNYLFDGINALKPSMIAEATKNARAAAEQFARDSGSRLGGILRANQGVFEILPRDKAPMLQQDKQIDKTVRVVATLEYELKG
;
A
#
# COMPACT_ATOMS: atom_id res chain seq x y z
N MET A 1 61.32 13.46 52.68
CA MET A 1 60.95 14.15 51.42
C MET A 1 59.87 13.42 50.63
N SER A 2 59.10 12.48 51.05
CA SER A 2 58.36 11.72 50.02
C SER A 2 56.84 11.83 50.06
N ARG A 3 56.23 12.01 51.20
CA ARG A 3 54.75 11.96 51.25
C ARG A 3 54.08 13.27 50.74
N ILE A 4 54.66 14.40 51.04
CA ILE A 4 54.17 15.70 50.65
C ILE A 4 54.39 15.92 49.10
N ALA A 5 55.57 15.52 48.59
CA ALA A 5 55.86 15.59 47.19
C ALA A 5 54.93 14.68 46.33
N ALA A 6 54.63 13.47 46.81
CA ALA A 6 53.71 12.55 46.18
C ALA A 6 52.26 13.11 46.17
N ALA A 7 51.81 13.71 47.28
CA ALA A 7 50.48 14.32 47.38
C ALA A 7 50.33 15.53 46.42
N VAL A 8 51.35 16.34 46.27
CA VAL A 8 51.37 17.48 45.34
C VAL A 8 51.32 16.98 43.89
N LEU A 9 52.08 15.95 43.53
CA LEU A 9 52.03 15.38 42.18
C LEU A 9 50.66 14.80 41.81
N VAL A 10 50.02 14.12 42.79
CA VAL A 10 48.65 13.61 42.55
C VAL A 10 47.64 14.76 42.43
N ALA A 11 47.74 15.78 43.25
CA ALA A 11 46.87 16.94 43.15
C ALA A 11 47.03 17.70 41.82
N VAL A 12 48.24 17.90 41.34
CA VAL A 12 48.52 18.51 40.01
C VAL A 12 48.00 17.59 38.88
N GLY A 13 48.17 16.28 38.98
CA GLY A 13 47.64 15.33 38.00
C GLY A 13 46.13 15.38 37.90
N LEU A 14 45.42 15.49 39.05
CA LEU A 14 43.96 15.62 39.06
C LEU A 14 43.47 16.96 38.48
N VAL A 15 44.16 18.07 38.78
CA VAL A 15 43.82 19.41 38.22
C VAL A 15 44.04 19.41 36.72
N VAL A 16 45.20 18.91 36.25
CA VAL A 16 45.48 18.82 34.81
C VAL A 16 44.51 17.90 34.08
N GLY A 17 44.25 16.71 34.66
CA GLY A 17 43.28 15.76 34.14
C GLY A 17 41.86 16.35 34.08
N GLY A 18 41.44 16.98 35.18
CA GLY A 18 40.15 17.68 35.23
C GLY A 18 40.03 18.82 34.19
N TRP A 19 41.15 19.59 34.00
CA TRP A 19 41.18 20.63 32.99
C TRP A 19 41.05 20.09 31.54
N PHE A 20 41.78 19.00 31.24
CA PHE A 20 41.65 18.34 29.91
C PHE A 20 40.26 17.75 29.68
N ILE A 21 39.66 17.11 30.67
CA ILE A 21 38.32 16.58 30.61
C ILE A 21 37.31 17.74 30.44
N GLY A 22 37.41 18.77 31.30
CA GLY A 22 36.53 19.94 31.24
C GLY A 22 36.63 20.68 29.92
N ASN A 23 37.84 20.85 29.39
CA ASN A 23 38.05 21.47 28.08
C ASN A 23 37.54 20.63 26.91
N GLY A 24 37.67 19.30 27.01
CA GLY A 24 37.09 18.37 26.03
C GLY A 24 35.56 18.39 26.00
N PHE A 25 34.93 18.61 27.14
CA PHE A 25 33.46 18.80 27.20
C PHE A 25 33.02 20.22 26.81
N ALA A 26 33.77 21.24 27.17
CA ALA A 26 33.49 22.63 26.84
C ALA A 26 33.59 22.93 25.32
N HIS A 27 34.44 22.20 24.59
CA HIS A 27 34.59 22.34 23.14
C HIS A 27 33.64 21.43 22.34
N ARG A 28 32.76 20.68 22.99
CA ARG A 28 31.58 20.14 22.28
C ARG A 28 30.62 21.31 21.98
N HIS A 29 30.97 22.10 20.97
CA HIS A 29 30.00 23.01 20.38
C HIS A 29 28.74 22.19 20.08
N ALA A 30 27.65 22.47 20.77
CA ALA A 30 26.36 21.92 20.42
C ALA A 30 26.15 22.23 18.93
N LEU A 31 26.29 21.21 18.08
CA LEU A 31 26.11 21.36 16.63
C LEU A 31 24.75 22.00 16.43
N ARG A 32 24.75 23.23 15.94
CA ARG A 32 23.51 23.88 15.53
C ARG A 32 23.05 23.20 14.25
N TYR A 33 21.85 22.69 14.26
CA TYR A 33 21.30 22.00 13.11
C TYR A 33 19.83 22.37 12.90
N VAL A 34 19.35 22.12 11.70
CA VAL A 34 17.93 22.20 11.35
C VAL A 34 17.49 20.86 10.79
N THR A 35 16.34 20.38 11.25
CA THR A 35 15.69 19.20 10.71
C THR A 35 14.55 19.65 9.81
N VAL A 36 14.58 19.25 8.55
CA VAL A 36 13.58 19.58 7.55
C VAL A 36 13.00 18.33 6.92
N LYS A 37 11.78 18.46 6.41
CA LYS A 37 11.12 17.41 5.64
C LYS A 37 10.86 17.92 4.22
N GLY A 38 11.25 17.10 3.24
CA GLY A 38 10.88 17.32 1.85
C GLY A 38 9.89 16.28 1.40
N LEU A 39 8.86 16.71 0.73
CA LEU A 39 7.78 15.89 0.19
C LEU A 39 7.94 15.79 -1.34
N ALA A 40 7.71 14.60 -1.89
CA ALA A 40 7.42 14.40 -3.30
C ALA A 40 6.14 13.58 -3.45
N GLU A 41 5.28 14.01 -4.35
CA GLU A 41 4.03 13.33 -4.69
C GLU A 41 3.92 13.18 -6.20
N ARG A 42 3.38 12.05 -6.65
CA ARG A 42 3.15 11.80 -8.07
C ARG A 42 1.84 11.07 -8.29
N ASN A 43 0.98 11.62 -9.13
CA ASN A 43 -0.22 10.95 -9.56
C ASN A 43 0.15 9.88 -10.59
N VAL A 44 -0.39 8.69 -10.40
CA VAL A 44 -0.18 7.51 -11.23
C VAL A 44 -1.52 6.81 -11.47
N LYS A 45 -1.58 6.05 -12.54
CA LYS A 45 -2.68 5.12 -12.81
C LYS A 45 -2.28 3.72 -12.34
N ALA A 46 -3.21 2.98 -11.74
CA ALA A 46 -3.02 1.57 -11.45
C ALA A 46 -2.58 0.81 -12.72
N ASP A 47 -1.69 -0.14 -12.56
CA ASP A 47 -1.12 -0.95 -13.64
C ASP A 47 -1.53 -2.42 -13.58
N ILE A 48 -2.29 -2.81 -12.53
CA ILE A 48 -2.85 -4.14 -12.35
C ILE A 48 -4.28 -4.00 -11.87
N ALA A 49 -5.20 -4.75 -12.48
CA ALA A 49 -6.54 -4.98 -11.99
C ALA A 49 -6.70 -6.43 -11.55
N LEU A 50 -7.29 -6.62 -10.37
CA LEU A 50 -7.71 -7.89 -9.81
C LEU A 50 -9.22 -7.87 -9.61
N TRP A 51 -9.93 -8.83 -10.18
CA TRP A 51 -11.38 -8.89 -10.04
C TRP A 51 -11.85 -10.32 -9.81
N GLN A 52 -12.43 -10.57 -8.64
CA GLN A 52 -13.11 -11.83 -8.33
C GLN A 52 -14.57 -11.72 -8.69
N ILE A 53 -15.01 -12.54 -9.61
CA ILE A 53 -16.41 -12.66 -10.00
C ILE A 53 -16.94 -13.93 -9.38
N HIS A 54 -17.84 -13.79 -8.40
CA HIS A 54 -18.55 -14.90 -7.79
C HIS A 54 -19.94 -14.99 -8.39
N PHE A 55 -20.35 -16.22 -8.70
CA PHE A 55 -21.70 -16.53 -9.15
C PHE A 55 -22.14 -17.84 -8.53
N ALA A 56 -23.43 -18.04 -8.32
CA ALA A 56 -23.90 -19.18 -7.58
C ALA A 56 -25.25 -19.68 -8.07
N GLU A 57 -25.40 -21.01 -8.01
CA GLU A 57 -26.62 -21.73 -8.29
C GLU A 57 -27.07 -22.60 -7.10
N THR A 58 -28.38 -22.75 -6.92
CA THR A 58 -28.97 -23.54 -5.83
C THR A 58 -30.01 -24.51 -6.34
N GLY A 59 -30.17 -25.67 -5.69
CA GLY A 59 -31.19 -26.65 -6.05
C GLY A 59 -31.12 -27.89 -5.21
N ASP A 60 -32.06 -28.84 -5.48
CA ASP A 60 -32.17 -30.10 -4.74
C ASP A 60 -31.50 -31.27 -5.45
N GLN A 61 -31.24 -31.14 -6.75
CA GLN A 61 -30.54 -32.13 -7.56
C GLN A 61 -29.19 -31.56 -7.98
N LEU A 62 -28.10 -32.18 -7.54
CA LEU A 62 -26.73 -31.68 -7.81
C LEU A 62 -26.43 -31.62 -9.31
N ALA A 63 -26.89 -32.61 -10.11
CA ALA A 63 -26.67 -32.62 -11.55
C ALA A 63 -27.28 -31.42 -12.27
N ASP A 64 -28.50 -31.00 -11.87
CA ASP A 64 -29.16 -29.84 -12.44
C ASP A 64 -28.45 -28.54 -12.04
N VAL A 65 -27.99 -28.43 -10.78
CA VAL A 65 -27.22 -27.28 -10.31
C VAL A 65 -25.88 -27.18 -11.03
N GLN A 66 -25.22 -28.34 -11.26
CA GLN A 66 -23.97 -28.40 -12.00
C GLN A 66 -24.15 -27.93 -13.46
N ALA A 67 -25.17 -28.36 -14.15
CA ALA A 67 -25.44 -27.91 -15.52
C ALA A 67 -25.67 -26.41 -15.61
N ARG A 68 -26.36 -25.80 -14.61
CA ARG A 68 -26.58 -24.35 -14.56
C ARG A 68 -25.30 -23.59 -14.25
N ILE A 69 -24.48 -24.03 -13.30
CA ILE A 69 -23.22 -23.35 -12.97
C ILE A 69 -22.21 -23.41 -14.13
N GLU A 70 -22.21 -24.50 -14.91
CA GLU A 70 -21.40 -24.60 -16.15
C GLU A 70 -21.88 -23.61 -17.21
N HIS A 71 -23.21 -23.43 -17.33
CA HIS A 71 -23.79 -22.40 -18.20
C HIS A 71 -23.39 -21.01 -17.78
N ASP A 72 -23.43 -20.70 -16.48
CA ASP A 72 -23.04 -19.40 -15.92
C ASP A 72 -21.55 -19.12 -16.11
N ASP A 73 -20.69 -20.14 -15.89
CA ASP A 73 -19.23 -20.02 -16.15
C ASP A 73 -18.97 -19.68 -17.63
N ALA A 74 -19.69 -20.31 -18.54
CA ALA A 74 -19.59 -20.00 -19.97
C ALA A 74 -20.08 -18.58 -20.29
N ALA A 75 -21.18 -18.14 -19.68
CA ALA A 75 -21.72 -16.80 -19.84
C ALA A 75 -20.77 -15.73 -19.32
N VAL A 76 -20.20 -15.92 -18.12
CA VAL A 76 -19.20 -15.03 -17.54
C VAL A 76 -17.94 -14.99 -18.40
N THR A 77 -17.49 -16.13 -18.91
CA THR A 77 -16.33 -16.20 -19.81
C THR A 77 -16.57 -15.44 -21.12
N ALA A 78 -17.74 -15.62 -21.76
CA ALA A 78 -18.11 -14.89 -22.98
C ALA A 78 -18.22 -13.38 -22.71
N PHE A 79 -18.77 -12.99 -21.58
CA PHE A 79 -18.83 -11.60 -21.14
C PHE A 79 -17.44 -10.97 -21.00
N LEU A 80 -16.50 -11.66 -20.34
CA LEU A 80 -15.12 -11.20 -20.21
C LEU A 80 -14.44 -11.04 -21.57
N GLN A 81 -14.61 -12.01 -22.47
CA GLN A 81 -14.07 -11.94 -23.84
C GLN A 81 -14.65 -10.76 -24.64
N LYS A 82 -15.95 -10.47 -24.52
CA LYS A 82 -16.58 -9.28 -25.11
C LYS A 82 -15.90 -7.99 -24.68
N HIS A 83 -15.44 -7.93 -23.44
CA HIS A 83 -14.69 -6.80 -22.88
C HIS A 83 -13.16 -6.91 -23.08
N LYS A 84 -12.70 -7.74 -24.02
CA LYS A 84 -11.27 -7.94 -24.34
C LYS A 84 -10.44 -8.58 -23.22
N LEU A 85 -11.10 -9.18 -22.25
CA LEU A 85 -10.47 -9.95 -21.18
C LEU A 85 -10.45 -11.42 -21.59
N GLY A 86 -9.44 -11.79 -22.35
CA GLY A 86 -9.27 -13.15 -22.87
C GLY A 86 -8.82 -14.16 -21.80
N PRO A 87 -8.56 -15.43 -22.22
CA PRO A 87 -8.12 -16.49 -21.30
C PRO A 87 -6.87 -16.13 -20.49
N ASP A 88 -5.95 -15.33 -21.06
CA ASP A 88 -4.70 -14.91 -20.42
C ASP A 88 -4.96 -13.95 -19.23
N ALA A 89 -6.12 -13.29 -19.20
CA ALA A 89 -6.54 -12.46 -18.09
C ALA A 89 -7.15 -13.26 -16.93
N ILE A 90 -7.49 -14.55 -17.14
CA ILE A 90 -8.11 -15.39 -16.12
C ILE A 90 -7.00 -16.09 -15.34
N ALA A 91 -6.77 -15.66 -14.10
CA ALA A 91 -5.71 -16.19 -13.24
C ALA A 91 -6.06 -17.57 -12.66
N PHE A 92 -7.30 -17.78 -12.24
CA PHE A 92 -7.81 -19.09 -11.80
C PHE A 92 -9.34 -19.17 -11.87
N ARG A 93 -9.83 -20.40 -11.79
CA ARG A 93 -11.25 -20.74 -11.65
C ARG A 93 -11.40 -21.70 -10.50
N ASP A 94 -12.48 -21.57 -9.75
CA ASP A 94 -12.80 -22.47 -8.64
C ASP A 94 -14.31 -22.74 -8.62
N VAL A 95 -14.69 -23.97 -8.26
CA VAL A 95 -16.08 -24.36 -8.07
C VAL A 95 -16.21 -25.07 -6.74
N GLN A 96 -17.03 -24.55 -5.86
CA GLN A 96 -17.30 -25.08 -4.55
C GLN A 96 -18.73 -25.59 -4.45
N VAL A 97 -18.89 -26.80 -3.90
CA VAL A 97 -20.21 -27.41 -3.66
C VAL A 97 -20.45 -27.48 -2.16
N THR A 98 -21.57 -26.93 -1.72
CA THR A 98 -22.05 -27.03 -0.35
C THR A 98 -23.32 -27.87 -0.30
N ASP A 99 -23.26 -29.03 0.38
CA ASP A 99 -24.46 -29.77 0.76
C ASP A 99 -24.95 -29.31 2.13
N ARG A 100 -26.02 -28.55 2.13
CA ARG A 100 -26.61 -27.99 3.37
C ARG A 100 -27.20 -29.08 4.27
N ALA A 101 -27.61 -30.21 3.72
CA ALA A 101 -28.09 -31.36 4.52
C ALA A 101 -26.96 -32.00 5.32
N ALA A 102 -25.71 -31.97 4.84
CA ALA A 102 -24.54 -32.51 5.55
C ALA A 102 -24.05 -31.57 6.69
N ARG A 103 -24.45 -30.28 6.68
CA ARG A 103 -24.04 -29.28 7.67
C ARG A 103 -25.02 -29.10 8.82
N ASN A 104 -25.95 -30.02 9.07
CA ASN A 104 -26.99 -29.95 10.09
C ASN A 104 -26.42 -29.83 11.52
N PHE A 105 -25.93 -28.64 11.87
CA PHE A 105 -25.81 -28.17 13.24
C PHE A 105 -26.85 -27.05 13.46
N GLY A 106 -28.12 -27.42 13.61
CA GLY A 106 -29.17 -26.44 13.89
C GLY A 106 -30.48 -26.74 13.17
N ASN A 107 -31.55 -26.13 13.66
CA ASN A 107 -32.93 -26.27 13.19
C ASN A 107 -33.23 -25.39 11.95
N GLU A 108 -32.22 -25.02 11.16
CA GLU A 108 -32.41 -24.20 9.96
C GLU A 108 -32.95 -25.04 8.80
N GLN A 109 -34.19 -24.75 8.39
CA GLN A 109 -34.79 -25.35 7.19
C GLN A 109 -34.35 -24.54 5.96
N TYR A 110 -33.34 -25.05 5.25
CA TYR A 110 -32.97 -24.50 3.96
C TYR A 110 -33.98 -24.87 2.88
N LYS A 111 -34.33 -23.93 1.99
CA LYS A 111 -35.28 -24.16 0.90
C LYS A 111 -34.69 -25.11 -0.18
N THR A 112 -33.36 -25.15 -0.30
CA THR A 112 -32.64 -25.98 -1.30
C THR A 112 -31.46 -26.68 -0.62
N ARG A 113 -31.16 -27.90 -1.07
CA ARG A 113 -30.12 -28.75 -0.50
C ARG A 113 -28.71 -28.34 -0.91
N PHE A 114 -28.50 -28.14 -2.21
CA PHE A 114 -27.16 -27.83 -2.76
C PHE A 114 -27.03 -26.37 -3.08
N VAL A 115 -25.85 -25.84 -2.78
CA VAL A 115 -25.35 -24.56 -3.27
C VAL A 115 -24.04 -24.83 -3.98
N VAL A 116 -23.93 -24.37 -5.22
CA VAL A 116 -22.69 -24.44 -6.00
C VAL A 116 -22.27 -23.01 -6.30
N THR A 117 -21.07 -22.64 -5.89
CA THR A 117 -20.50 -21.31 -6.13
C THR A 117 -19.33 -21.43 -7.09
N GLY A 118 -19.41 -20.70 -8.20
CA GLY A 118 -18.30 -20.51 -9.13
C GLY A 118 -17.55 -19.21 -8.82
N THR A 119 -16.24 -19.25 -9.00
CA THR A 119 -15.37 -18.08 -8.88
C THR A 119 -14.44 -17.99 -10.07
N ILE A 120 -14.44 -16.85 -10.73
CA ILE A 120 -13.46 -16.52 -11.76
C ILE A 120 -12.63 -15.36 -11.28
N MET A 121 -11.30 -15.54 -11.18
CA MET A 121 -10.35 -14.49 -10.85
C MET A 121 -9.74 -13.92 -12.13
N VAL A 122 -10.02 -12.65 -12.40
CA VAL A 122 -9.37 -11.89 -13.46
C VAL A 122 -8.16 -11.16 -12.88
N ARG A 123 -7.01 -11.27 -13.56
CA ARG A 123 -5.79 -10.49 -13.29
C ARG A 123 -5.20 -10.01 -14.61
N THR A 124 -5.13 -8.70 -14.80
CA THR A 124 -4.64 -8.10 -16.04
C THR A 124 -3.99 -6.75 -15.80
N GLN A 125 -3.18 -6.30 -16.76
CA GLN A 125 -2.67 -4.94 -16.83
C GLN A 125 -3.63 -3.99 -17.56
N ASP A 126 -4.62 -4.52 -18.28
CA ASP A 126 -5.65 -3.70 -18.92
C ASP A 126 -6.73 -3.29 -17.90
N VAL A 127 -6.37 -2.30 -17.10
CA VAL A 127 -7.21 -1.75 -16.02
C VAL A 127 -8.51 -1.17 -16.55
N ASP A 128 -8.45 -0.54 -17.75
CA ASP A 128 -9.62 0.10 -18.36
C ASP A 128 -10.64 -0.93 -18.87
N ALA A 129 -10.16 -2.04 -19.42
CA ALA A 129 -11.05 -3.13 -19.84
C ALA A 129 -11.80 -3.72 -18.64
N VAL A 130 -11.11 -3.91 -17.49
CA VAL A 130 -11.77 -4.38 -16.26
C VAL A 130 -12.76 -3.36 -15.73
N ALA A 131 -12.43 -2.07 -15.76
CA ALA A 131 -13.33 -1.00 -15.31
C ALA A 131 -14.61 -0.94 -16.16
N ALA A 132 -14.47 -1.05 -17.48
CA ALA A 132 -15.60 -1.10 -18.39
C ALA A 132 -16.47 -2.35 -18.19
N ALA A 133 -15.86 -3.51 -18.02
CA ALA A 133 -16.58 -4.74 -17.73
C ALA A 133 -17.33 -4.67 -16.39
N ALA A 134 -16.72 -4.12 -15.35
CA ALA A 134 -17.34 -3.98 -14.03
C ALA A 134 -18.59 -3.07 -14.06
N GLN A 135 -18.65 -2.10 -14.96
CA GLN A 135 -19.83 -1.25 -15.16
C GLN A 135 -20.95 -1.95 -15.96
N ASP A 136 -20.65 -2.99 -16.74
CA ASP A 136 -21.60 -3.71 -17.60
C ASP A 136 -22.09 -5.03 -16.97
N THR A 137 -21.81 -5.29 -15.67
CA THR A 137 -22.22 -6.54 -14.99
C THR A 137 -23.72 -6.82 -15.03
N GLY A 138 -24.55 -5.77 -15.26
CA GLY A 138 -25.98 -5.93 -15.51
C GLY A 138 -26.29 -6.82 -16.71
N ALA A 139 -25.40 -6.92 -17.70
CA ALA A 139 -25.55 -7.82 -18.83
C ALA A 139 -25.48 -9.31 -18.43
N LEU A 140 -24.74 -9.67 -17.39
CA LEU A 140 -24.72 -11.02 -16.81
C LEU A 140 -26.04 -11.34 -16.10
N ILE A 141 -26.54 -10.40 -15.32
CA ILE A 141 -27.84 -10.54 -14.63
C ILE A 141 -28.97 -10.72 -15.65
N ALA A 142 -28.94 -9.98 -16.76
CA ALA A 142 -29.91 -10.13 -17.86
C ALA A 142 -29.86 -11.51 -18.54
N GLN A 143 -28.74 -12.23 -18.45
CA GLN A 143 -28.57 -13.61 -18.92
C GLN A 143 -28.96 -14.66 -17.87
N GLY A 144 -29.41 -14.23 -16.67
CA GLY A 144 -29.81 -15.11 -15.58
C GLY A 144 -28.73 -15.47 -14.59
N VAL A 145 -27.49 -14.99 -14.78
CA VAL A 145 -26.37 -15.27 -13.87
C VAL A 145 -26.59 -14.57 -12.53
N VAL A 146 -26.63 -15.34 -11.44
CA VAL A 146 -26.76 -14.82 -10.08
C VAL A 146 -25.38 -14.49 -9.55
N LEU A 147 -25.05 -13.20 -9.55
CA LEU A 147 -23.75 -12.71 -9.06
C LEU A 147 -23.76 -12.63 -7.53
N GLY A 148 -22.72 -13.16 -6.89
CA GLY A 148 -22.54 -13.15 -5.43
C GLY A 148 -22.51 -14.55 -4.82
N ASN A 149 -22.46 -14.59 -3.49
CA ASN A 149 -22.53 -15.83 -2.72
C ASN A 149 -23.84 -15.85 -1.91
N PRO A 150 -24.72 -16.86 -2.08
CA PRO A 150 -26.00 -16.95 -1.36
C PRO A 150 -25.86 -17.04 0.17
N ASP A 151 -24.72 -17.55 0.67
CA ASP A 151 -24.45 -17.69 2.11
C ASP A 151 -23.77 -16.43 2.72
N GLY A 152 -23.76 -15.33 1.99
CA GLY A 152 -23.20 -14.05 2.40
C GLY A 152 -21.90 -13.74 1.68
N GLY A 153 -21.82 -12.55 1.16
CA GLY A 153 -20.69 -12.02 0.38
C GLY A 153 -21.19 -11.35 -0.88
N PHE A 154 -20.89 -10.08 -0.98
CA PHE A 154 -21.21 -9.31 -2.18
C PHE A 154 -20.03 -9.43 -3.16
N ASN A 155 -20.31 -9.33 -4.45
CA ASN A 155 -19.25 -9.03 -5.42
C ASN A 155 -18.71 -7.62 -5.15
N GLU A 156 -17.53 -7.55 -4.55
CA GLU A 156 -16.92 -6.26 -4.12
C GLU A 156 -16.43 -5.39 -5.29
N GLY A 157 -16.59 -5.87 -6.52
CA GLY A 157 -16.02 -5.23 -7.69
C GLY A 157 -14.49 -5.38 -7.77
N PRO A 158 -13.85 -4.81 -8.80
CA PRO A 158 -12.42 -4.95 -9.00
C PRO A 158 -11.60 -4.16 -7.97
N ASN A 159 -10.38 -4.66 -7.74
CA ASN A 159 -9.31 -3.98 -7.01
C ASN A 159 -8.23 -3.55 -8.02
N TYR A 160 -7.73 -2.33 -7.85
CA TYR A 160 -6.73 -1.75 -8.72
C TYR A 160 -5.43 -1.53 -7.94
N LEU A 161 -4.34 -2.08 -8.43
CA LEU A 161 -3.03 -2.03 -7.79
C LEU A 161 -2.05 -1.25 -8.66
N PHE A 162 -1.04 -0.67 -8.03
CA PHE A 162 0.08 -0.06 -8.70
C PHE A 162 1.38 -0.74 -8.25
N ASP A 163 2.04 -1.44 -9.17
CA ASP A 163 3.29 -2.19 -8.93
C ASP A 163 4.53 -1.45 -9.46
N GLY A 164 4.34 -0.50 -10.38
CA GLY A 164 5.39 0.28 -11.04
C GLY A 164 6.20 1.22 -10.14
N ILE A 165 6.09 1.13 -8.82
CA ILE A 165 6.70 2.05 -7.84
C ILE A 165 8.22 2.12 -7.96
N ASN A 166 8.89 1.02 -8.32
CA ASN A 166 10.35 0.98 -8.41
C ASN A 166 10.93 1.90 -9.48
N ALA A 167 10.21 2.11 -10.57
CA ALA A 167 10.60 3.03 -11.62
C ALA A 167 10.55 4.51 -11.18
N LEU A 168 9.68 4.83 -10.20
CA LEU A 168 9.49 6.19 -9.71
C LEU A 168 10.44 6.56 -8.57
N LYS A 169 10.92 5.58 -7.81
CA LYS A 169 11.73 5.81 -6.60
C LYS A 169 12.89 6.78 -6.80
N PRO A 170 13.78 6.63 -7.81
CA PRO A 170 14.94 7.51 -7.93
C PRO A 170 14.56 8.97 -8.14
N SER A 171 13.60 9.24 -9.02
CA SER A 171 13.16 10.60 -9.33
C SER A 171 12.44 11.26 -8.14
N MET A 172 11.63 10.51 -7.43
CA MET A 172 10.88 11.02 -6.27
C MET A 172 11.79 11.27 -5.06
N ILE A 173 12.81 10.41 -4.84
CA ILE A 173 13.81 10.65 -3.79
C ILE A 173 14.60 11.93 -4.09
N ALA A 174 15.03 12.11 -5.35
CA ALA A 174 15.74 13.32 -5.75
C ALA A 174 14.89 14.58 -5.54
N GLU A 175 13.61 14.54 -5.90
CA GLU A 175 12.67 15.63 -5.72
C GLU A 175 12.42 15.93 -4.22
N ALA A 176 12.15 14.91 -3.39
CA ALA A 176 11.96 15.09 -1.95
C ALA A 176 13.21 15.66 -1.27
N THR A 177 14.40 15.19 -1.66
CA THR A 177 15.67 15.71 -1.15
C THR A 177 15.89 17.17 -1.55
N LYS A 178 15.59 17.53 -2.81
CA LYS A 178 15.65 18.92 -3.29
C LYS A 178 14.71 19.83 -2.51
N ASN A 179 13.48 19.39 -2.25
CA ASN A 179 12.49 20.16 -1.51
C ASN A 179 12.90 20.34 -0.04
N ALA A 180 13.45 19.29 0.59
CA ALA A 180 14.01 19.39 1.93
C ALA A 180 15.17 20.37 2.00
N ARG A 181 16.09 20.34 1.02
CA ARG A 181 17.21 21.28 0.95
C ARG A 181 16.74 22.72 0.80
N ALA A 182 15.78 22.98 -0.08
CA ALA A 182 15.22 24.32 -0.26
C ALA A 182 14.59 24.86 1.03
N ALA A 183 13.90 24.01 1.79
CA ALA A 183 13.37 24.37 3.11
C ALA A 183 14.51 24.70 4.10
N ALA A 184 15.58 23.89 4.14
CA ALA A 184 16.73 24.14 5.02
C ALA A 184 17.47 25.45 4.66
N GLU A 185 17.62 25.75 3.37
CA GLU A 185 18.21 27.01 2.90
C GLU A 185 17.36 28.22 3.32
N GLN A 186 16.03 28.10 3.28
CA GLN A 186 15.14 29.16 3.76
C GLN A 186 15.32 29.38 5.28
N PHE A 187 15.33 28.33 6.09
CA PHE A 187 15.57 28.42 7.52
C PHE A 187 16.93 29.04 7.84
N ALA A 188 17.98 28.66 7.11
CA ALA A 188 19.31 29.26 7.30
C ALA A 188 19.29 30.75 7.04
N ARG A 189 18.68 31.22 5.95
CA ARG A 189 18.53 32.64 5.64
C ARG A 189 17.76 33.40 6.73
N ASP A 190 16.60 32.88 7.12
CA ASP A 190 15.71 33.54 8.10
C ASP A 190 16.34 33.63 9.50
N SER A 191 17.22 32.67 9.85
CA SER A 191 17.96 32.67 11.12
C SER A 191 19.29 33.43 11.10
N GLY A 192 19.65 34.07 9.98
CA GLY A 192 20.95 34.72 9.83
C GLY A 192 22.15 33.75 9.80
N SER A 193 21.90 32.47 9.56
CA SER A 193 22.93 31.40 9.50
C SER A 193 23.21 30.99 8.06
N ARG A 194 24.27 30.20 7.86
CA ARG A 194 24.57 29.57 6.57
C ARG A 194 24.31 28.07 6.66
N LEU A 195 23.74 27.49 5.58
CA LEU A 195 23.52 26.06 5.51
C LEU A 195 24.85 25.32 5.34
N GLY A 196 25.11 24.35 6.20
CA GLY A 196 26.25 23.43 6.14
C GLY A 196 25.94 22.13 5.40
N GLY A 197 26.71 21.09 5.72
CA GLY A 197 26.50 19.74 5.17
C GLY A 197 25.32 19.02 5.79
N ILE A 198 24.94 17.90 5.15
CA ILE A 198 23.96 16.96 5.71
C ILE A 198 24.62 16.21 6.87
N LEU A 199 24.01 16.26 8.05
CA LEU A 199 24.42 15.49 9.23
C LEU A 199 23.74 14.12 9.25
N ARG A 200 22.46 14.08 8.87
CA ARG A 200 21.66 12.87 8.81
C ARG A 200 20.64 12.95 7.68
N ALA A 201 20.43 11.81 7.02
CA ALA A 201 19.39 11.67 6.01
C ALA A 201 18.57 10.40 6.32
N ASN A 202 17.26 10.53 6.30
CA ASN A 202 16.34 9.41 6.44
C ASN A 202 15.27 9.52 5.34
N GLN A 203 15.22 8.47 4.51
CA GLN A 203 14.17 8.31 3.53
C GLN A 203 12.98 7.61 4.18
N GLY A 204 11.82 8.23 4.14
CA GLY A 204 10.56 7.62 4.57
C GLY A 204 10.09 6.51 3.63
N VAL A 205 9.03 5.84 4.03
CA VAL A 205 8.36 4.80 3.24
C VAL A 205 7.64 5.46 2.06
N PHE A 206 7.62 4.76 0.93
CA PHE A 206 6.72 5.12 -0.16
C PHE A 206 5.31 4.66 0.17
N GLU A 207 4.37 5.57 0.11
CA GLU A 207 2.96 5.32 0.34
C GLU A 207 2.19 5.43 -0.96
N ILE A 208 1.28 4.47 -1.21
CA ILE A 208 0.30 4.56 -2.28
C ILE A 208 -1.02 4.96 -1.63
N LEU A 209 -1.51 6.12 -2.01
CA LEU A 209 -2.70 6.75 -1.45
C LEU A 209 -3.80 6.85 -2.51
N PRO A 210 -5.09 6.94 -2.10
CA PRO A 210 -6.13 7.32 -3.03
C PRO A 210 -5.85 8.73 -3.56
N ARG A 211 -6.04 8.96 -4.87
CA ARG A 211 -5.94 10.31 -5.42
C ARG A 211 -7.03 11.21 -4.84
N ASP A 212 -8.24 10.71 -4.81
CA ASP A 212 -9.41 11.45 -4.32
C ASP A 212 -9.74 10.97 -2.91
N LYS A 213 -9.60 11.87 -1.92
CA LYS A 213 -9.86 11.57 -0.52
C LYS A 213 -11.31 11.88 -0.21
N ALA A 214 -12.15 10.86 -0.12
CA ALA A 214 -13.52 10.98 0.34
C ALA A 214 -13.86 9.85 1.32
N PRO A 215 -14.81 10.06 2.24
CA PRO A 215 -15.30 9.00 3.10
C PRO A 215 -15.75 7.80 2.25
N MET A 216 -15.40 6.59 2.65
CA MET A 216 -15.72 5.32 2.00
C MET A 216 -15.01 5.05 0.65
N LEU A 217 -14.20 5.96 0.11
CA LEU A 217 -13.38 5.69 -1.06
C LEU A 217 -12.07 5.01 -0.65
N GLN A 218 -12.02 3.70 -0.82
CA GLN A 218 -10.82 2.90 -0.53
C GLN A 218 -9.78 3.06 -1.64
N GLN A 219 -8.51 3.01 -1.26
CA GLN A 219 -7.39 3.19 -2.18
C GLN A 219 -7.35 2.13 -3.29
N ASP A 220 -7.70 0.89 -2.97
CA ASP A 220 -7.72 -0.24 -3.90
C ASP A 220 -8.89 -0.20 -4.90
N LYS A 221 -9.96 0.55 -4.60
CA LYS A 221 -11.11 0.73 -5.50
C LYS A 221 -10.92 1.86 -6.50
N GLN A 222 -9.88 2.68 -6.35
CA GLN A 222 -9.58 3.77 -7.28
C GLN A 222 -8.50 3.37 -8.29
N ILE A 223 -8.72 3.68 -9.55
CA ILE A 223 -7.73 3.50 -10.62
C ILE A 223 -6.61 4.51 -10.47
N ASP A 224 -6.97 5.78 -10.23
CA ASP A 224 -6.01 6.85 -10.05
C ASP A 224 -5.52 6.90 -8.60
N LYS A 225 -4.20 6.97 -8.44
CA LYS A 225 -3.53 6.91 -7.15
C LYS A 225 -2.50 8.03 -7.03
N THR A 226 -2.11 8.32 -5.81
CA THR A 226 -0.99 9.22 -5.52
C THR A 226 0.11 8.44 -4.81
N VAL A 227 1.28 8.38 -5.42
CA VAL A 227 2.50 7.89 -4.75
C VAL A 227 3.13 9.05 -4.00
N ARG A 228 3.48 8.84 -2.74
CA ARG A 228 4.04 9.84 -1.85
C ARG A 228 5.29 9.31 -1.16
N VAL A 229 6.29 10.18 -0.98
CA VAL A 229 7.47 9.91 -0.16
C VAL A 229 7.87 11.17 0.59
N VAL A 230 8.36 11.00 1.83
CA VAL A 230 8.90 12.09 2.66
C VAL A 230 10.36 11.77 2.98
N ALA A 231 11.27 12.69 2.63
CA ALA A 231 12.67 12.63 3.06
C ALA A 231 12.85 13.57 4.27
N THR A 232 13.45 13.07 5.34
CA THR A 232 13.83 13.87 6.53
C THR A 232 15.33 14.07 6.54
N LEU A 233 15.78 15.30 6.51
CA LEU A 233 17.20 15.67 6.45
C LEU A 233 17.55 16.59 7.62
N GLU A 234 18.72 16.35 8.20
CA GLU A 234 19.34 17.23 9.21
C GLU A 234 20.55 17.89 8.58
N TYR A 235 20.56 19.21 8.59
CA TYR A 235 21.65 20.02 8.10
C TYR A 235 22.33 20.78 9.23
N GLU A 236 23.65 20.89 9.16
CA GLU A 236 24.43 21.79 10.01
C GLU A 236 24.05 23.26 9.71
N LEU A 237 23.96 24.10 10.75
CA LEU A 237 23.84 25.55 10.64
C LEU A 237 25.16 26.19 11.09
N LYS A 238 25.79 26.92 10.18
CA LYS A 238 27.03 27.68 10.42
C LYS A 238 26.67 29.14 10.71
N GLY A 239 27.23 29.63 11.81
CA GLY A 239 27.08 31.07 12.21
C GLY A 239 27.86 31.99 11.32
#